data_af957b254bb976c355642e61d9e753f7
#
_entry.id   af957b254bb976c355642e61d9e753f7
#
_cell.length_a   1.000
_cell.length_b   1.000
_cell.length_c   1.000
_cell.angle_alpha   90.00
_cell.angle_beta   90.00
_cell.angle_gamma   90.00
#
_symmetry.space_group_name_H-M   'P 1'
#
loop_
_entity.id
_entity.type
_entity.pdbx_description
1 polymer ?
#
loop_
_entity_poly.entity_id
_entity_poly.type
_entity_poly.pdbx_seq_one_letter_code
_entity_poly.pdbx_strand_id
1 'polypeptide(L)'
;MAELPLQLVRARERWYDLIDVPEQIALINAVAEGVRFPCVPAGRRSGKTERFKRFLAKQAMKNPGERYFAAAPTRDQAKKIFWQDLKMLTFATVPGLGHKISETELIITLPNATEVHVLGLDKPERIEGVVWTGGGIDEIADVKKEALHVNVMPALDTVDPRRPDYRAWCWFLGVPDGLNHYYTLCEYARTSGDPTYGLYHWKSSAVLPPDILESRKRSMSKKQFRQEFEASFETATGRIYEEFGDHNLTDRELQSHEAIHWAHDQNFTPLSSSISVVEGQNMFIVGEIVLESAVSSQSAEEFVERYRDHRNKMVYIYGDPAGRAGEKHGHKSDYNQIEDVLRREGWRFERRVSLAHPAIKDRQNAVRAKILNAADETSLFVNKDAAPWCYEGLNTVQLQKGSTFMEDQKNQYQHITTAIGYQVAKIWPVERGTMAAAPPRRA
;
A
#
# COMPACT_ATOMS: atom_id res chain seq x y z
N MET A 1 29.51 -39.69 6.90
CA MET A 1 28.11 -39.34 6.53
C MET A 1 28.20 -38.45 5.29
N ALA A 2 27.54 -38.83 4.18
CA ALA A 2 27.56 -37.99 2.98
C ALA A 2 26.85 -36.67 3.31
N GLU A 3 27.47 -35.54 2.98
CA GLU A 3 26.85 -34.23 3.12
C GLU A 3 25.58 -34.16 2.27
N LEU A 4 24.48 -33.71 2.85
CA LEU A 4 23.22 -33.52 2.13
C LEU A 4 23.40 -32.43 1.06
N PRO A 5 22.80 -32.59 -0.13
CA PRO A 5 22.82 -31.53 -1.14
C PRO A 5 22.32 -30.21 -0.59
N LEU A 6 23.02 -29.10 -0.87
CA LEU A 6 22.69 -27.77 -0.37
C LEU A 6 21.23 -27.37 -0.63
N GLN A 7 20.68 -27.76 -1.80
CA GLN A 7 19.28 -27.51 -2.16
C GLN A 7 18.32 -28.24 -1.22
N LEU A 8 18.63 -29.44 -0.78
CA LEU A 8 17.82 -30.19 0.17
C LEU A 8 17.86 -29.54 1.57
N VAL A 9 19.05 -29.09 2.00
CA VAL A 9 19.20 -28.36 3.27
C VAL A 9 18.32 -27.11 3.25
N ARG A 10 18.44 -26.28 2.22
CA ARG A 10 17.63 -25.05 2.06
C ARG A 10 16.14 -25.32 2.01
N ALA A 11 15.70 -26.36 1.32
CA ALA A 11 14.29 -26.74 1.25
C ALA A 11 13.76 -27.19 2.63
N ARG A 12 14.57 -27.92 3.43
CA ARG A 12 14.22 -28.27 4.81
C ARG A 12 14.18 -27.06 5.72
N GLU A 13 15.16 -26.16 5.66
CA GLU A 13 15.20 -24.92 6.42
C GLU A 13 14.00 -24.01 6.12
N ARG A 14 13.39 -24.10 4.92
CA ARG A 14 12.18 -23.37 4.57
C ARG A 14 10.94 -23.82 5.39
N TRP A 15 11.00 -25.01 6.01
CA TRP A 15 9.98 -25.56 6.91
C TRP A 15 10.23 -25.23 8.38
N TYR A 16 10.86 -24.08 8.70
CA TYR A 16 11.02 -23.61 10.08
C TYR A 16 9.67 -23.49 10.80
N ASP A 17 9.66 -23.55 12.13
CA ASP A 17 8.43 -23.47 12.91
C ASP A 17 7.80 -22.09 12.84
N LEU A 18 6.50 -22.06 12.64
CA LEU A 18 5.71 -20.82 12.69
C LEU A 18 5.18 -20.61 14.09
N ILE A 19 5.02 -19.34 14.48
CA ILE A 19 4.28 -18.99 15.69
C ILE A 19 2.85 -19.50 15.52
N ASP A 20 2.38 -20.22 16.51
CA ASP A 20 1.00 -20.70 16.53
C ASP A 20 0.05 -19.55 16.91
N VAL A 21 -0.83 -19.26 15.98
CA VAL A 21 -1.91 -18.28 16.13
C VAL A 21 -3.21 -19.07 16.11
N PRO A 22 -4.03 -19.03 17.17
CA PRO A 22 -5.23 -19.86 17.30
C PRO A 22 -6.18 -19.77 16.11
N GLU A 23 -6.35 -18.56 15.56
CA GLU A 23 -7.21 -18.32 14.38
C GLU A 23 -6.67 -18.99 13.11
N GLN A 24 -5.35 -19.09 12.97
CA GLN A 24 -4.72 -19.80 11.84
C GLN A 24 -4.89 -21.31 11.96
N ILE A 25 -4.88 -21.84 13.16
CA ILE A 25 -5.12 -23.28 13.41
C ILE A 25 -6.59 -23.58 13.16
N ALA A 26 -7.51 -22.76 13.68
CA ALA A 26 -8.94 -22.88 13.44
C ALA A 26 -9.28 -22.85 11.94
N LEU A 27 -8.66 -21.95 11.18
CA LEU A 27 -8.79 -21.89 9.73
C LEU A 27 -8.42 -23.20 9.03
N ILE A 28 -7.25 -23.79 9.39
CA ILE A 28 -6.79 -25.05 8.78
C ILE A 28 -7.77 -26.20 9.09
N ASN A 29 -8.23 -26.29 10.32
CA ASN A 29 -9.17 -27.31 10.75
C ASN A 29 -10.51 -27.16 10.04
N ALA A 30 -11.03 -25.93 9.94
CA ALA A 30 -12.30 -25.66 9.27
C ALA A 30 -12.29 -26.04 7.77
N VAL A 31 -11.18 -25.77 7.07
CA VAL A 31 -11.03 -26.21 5.68
C VAL A 31 -11.01 -27.74 5.58
N ALA A 32 -10.38 -28.43 6.52
CA ALA A 32 -10.41 -29.89 6.61
C ALA A 32 -11.82 -30.44 6.90
N GLU A 33 -12.66 -29.66 7.61
CA GLU A 33 -14.05 -29.98 7.99
C GLU A 33 -15.07 -29.57 6.92
N GLY A 34 -14.66 -28.93 5.81
CA GLY A 34 -15.53 -28.64 4.67
C GLY A 34 -15.81 -27.16 4.39
N VAL A 35 -15.23 -26.22 5.15
CA VAL A 35 -15.27 -24.79 4.78
C VAL A 35 -14.52 -24.61 3.46
N ARG A 36 -15.24 -24.15 2.43
CA ARG A 36 -14.71 -23.96 1.09
C ARG A 36 -14.08 -22.59 0.89
N PHE A 37 -14.66 -21.57 1.48
CA PHE A 37 -14.37 -20.15 1.22
C PHE A 37 -13.98 -19.41 2.51
N PRO A 38 -12.82 -19.71 3.09
CA PRO A 38 -12.35 -18.97 4.24
C PRO A 38 -11.91 -17.55 3.82
N CYS A 39 -12.56 -16.54 4.40
CA CYS A 39 -12.19 -15.14 4.30
C CYS A 39 -11.22 -14.79 5.42
N VAL A 40 -10.04 -14.27 5.05
CA VAL A 40 -8.91 -14.09 5.95
C VAL A 40 -8.47 -12.62 5.96
N PRO A 41 -9.26 -11.69 6.53
CA PRO A 41 -8.80 -10.34 6.79
C PRO A 41 -7.80 -10.37 7.94
N ALA A 42 -6.52 -10.19 7.62
CA ALA A 42 -5.47 -10.28 8.62
C ALA A 42 -4.41 -9.19 8.42
N GLY A 43 -3.81 -8.76 9.52
CA GLY A 43 -2.86 -7.67 9.53
C GLY A 43 -1.64 -7.93 8.65
N ARG A 44 -0.97 -6.88 8.24
CA ARG A 44 0.26 -6.95 7.45
C ARG A 44 1.35 -7.69 8.24
N ARG A 45 2.08 -8.59 7.59
CA ARG A 45 3.13 -9.45 8.20
C ARG A 45 2.67 -10.34 9.36
N SER A 46 1.40 -10.64 9.42
CA SER A 46 0.78 -11.52 10.41
C SER A 46 0.88 -13.02 10.09
N GLY A 47 1.64 -13.38 9.04
CA GLY A 47 1.86 -14.79 8.68
C GLY A 47 0.79 -15.42 7.78
N LYS A 48 -0.27 -14.71 7.38
CA LYS A 48 -1.38 -15.25 6.56
C LYS A 48 -0.89 -15.94 5.27
N THR A 49 -0.11 -15.24 4.47
CA THR A 49 0.44 -15.74 3.19
C THR A 49 1.36 -16.93 3.40
N GLU A 50 2.20 -16.88 4.44
CA GLU A 50 3.11 -17.98 4.78
C GLU A 50 2.35 -19.24 5.20
N ARG A 51 1.32 -19.09 6.01
CA ARG A 51 0.45 -20.20 6.42
C ARG A 51 -0.25 -20.82 5.22
N PHE A 52 -0.77 -20.01 4.31
CA PHE A 52 -1.39 -20.49 3.06
C PHE A 52 -0.40 -21.25 2.17
N LYS A 53 0.79 -20.72 1.92
CA LYS A 53 1.83 -21.41 1.12
C LYS A 53 2.13 -22.81 1.64
N ARG A 54 2.30 -22.95 2.96
CA ARG A 54 2.57 -24.23 3.59
C ARG A 54 1.39 -25.17 3.55
N PHE A 55 0.19 -24.66 3.76
CA PHE A 55 -1.03 -25.45 3.61
C PHE A 55 -1.14 -26.00 2.19
N LEU A 56 -1.00 -25.13 1.18
CA LEU A 56 -1.05 -25.51 -0.22
C LEU A 56 0.00 -26.55 -0.58
N ALA A 57 1.27 -26.34 -0.19
CA ALA A 57 2.35 -27.29 -0.44
C ALA A 57 2.10 -28.66 0.21
N LYS A 58 1.58 -28.68 1.47
CA LYS A 58 1.18 -29.93 2.14
C LYS A 58 0.07 -30.66 1.40
N GLN A 59 -0.97 -29.91 0.93
CA GLN A 59 -2.04 -30.51 0.16
C GLN A 59 -1.54 -31.10 -1.16
N ALA A 60 -0.67 -30.37 -1.88
CA ALA A 60 -0.09 -30.83 -3.13
C ALA A 60 0.78 -32.11 -2.97
N MET A 61 1.57 -32.18 -1.90
CA MET A 61 2.39 -33.37 -1.61
C MET A 61 1.56 -34.56 -1.15
N LYS A 62 0.45 -34.33 -0.44
CA LYS A 62 -0.38 -35.39 0.12
C LYS A 62 -1.31 -36.03 -0.90
N ASN A 63 -1.85 -35.25 -1.85
CA ASN A 63 -2.93 -35.67 -2.74
C ASN A 63 -2.41 -35.84 -4.19
N PRO A 64 -2.23 -37.06 -4.70
CA PRO A 64 -1.67 -37.28 -6.03
C PRO A 64 -2.66 -36.94 -7.17
N GLY A 65 -2.13 -36.40 -8.27
CA GLY A 65 -2.88 -36.11 -9.49
C GLY A 65 -3.84 -34.91 -9.42
N GLU A 66 -3.70 -34.10 -8.38
CA GLU A 66 -4.57 -32.95 -8.11
C GLU A 66 -4.03 -31.64 -8.74
N ARG A 67 -4.89 -30.62 -8.83
CA ARG A 67 -4.52 -29.29 -9.32
C ARG A 67 -4.86 -28.21 -8.32
N TYR A 68 -3.83 -27.45 -7.95
CA TYR A 68 -3.93 -26.35 -6.99
C TYR A 68 -3.45 -25.06 -7.61
N PHE A 69 -3.95 -23.91 -7.11
CA PHE A 69 -3.48 -22.60 -7.53
C PHE A 69 -3.15 -21.68 -6.36
N ALA A 70 -2.22 -20.77 -6.62
CA ALA A 70 -1.93 -19.61 -5.78
C ALA A 70 -1.99 -18.37 -6.66
N ALA A 71 -2.90 -17.44 -6.35
CA ALA A 71 -3.16 -16.28 -7.18
C ALA A 71 -2.95 -14.96 -6.44
N ALA A 72 -2.69 -13.88 -7.21
CA ALA A 72 -2.60 -12.52 -6.75
C ALA A 72 -3.17 -11.56 -7.83
N PRO A 73 -3.37 -10.26 -7.54
CA PRO A 73 -3.96 -9.32 -8.49
C PRO A 73 -3.27 -9.28 -9.85
N THR A 74 -1.94 -9.35 -9.88
CA THR A 74 -1.17 -9.43 -11.13
C THR A 74 -0.23 -10.64 -11.15
N ARG A 75 0.16 -11.06 -12.37
CA ARG A 75 1.08 -12.20 -12.54
C ARG A 75 2.44 -11.93 -11.89
N ASP A 76 2.96 -10.72 -11.99
CA ASP A 76 4.25 -10.37 -11.40
C ASP A 76 4.19 -10.37 -9.86
N GLN A 77 3.08 -9.91 -9.27
CA GLN A 77 2.84 -10.03 -7.84
C GLN A 77 2.74 -11.49 -7.41
N ALA A 78 1.96 -12.30 -8.11
CA ALA A 78 1.82 -13.73 -7.82
C ALA A 78 3.18 -14.46 -7.88
N LYS A 79 3.98 -14.22 -8.93
CA LYS A 79 5.33 -14.77 -9.06
C LYS A 79 6.23 -14.36 -7.88
N LYS A 80 6.20 -13.07 -7.51
CA LYS A 80 7.01 -12.52 -6.41
C LYS A 80 6.58 -13.09 -5.05
N ILE A 81 5.28 -13.27 -4.82
CA ILE A 81 4.73 -13.76 -3.56
C ILE A 81 4.96 -15.27 -3.39
N PHE A 82 4.73 -16.07 -4.43
CA PHE A 82 4.54 -17.50 -4.31
C PHE A 82 5.64 -18.35 -4.95
N TRP A 83 6.17 -17.93 -6.11
CA TRP A 83 6.90 -18.85 -7.01
C TRP A 83 8.09 -19.52 -6.38
N GLN A 84 9.03 -18.75 -5.86
CA GLN A 84 10.24 -19.29 -5.27
C GLN A 84 9.96 -20.10 -3.99
N ASP A 85 9.04 -19.59 -3.17
CA ASP A 85 8.70 -20.25 -1.91
C ASP A 85 8.01 -21.60 -2.14
N LEU A 86 7.05 -21.67 -3.08
CA LEU A 86 6.38 -22.93 -3.39
C LEU A 86 7.34 -23.97 -3.99
N LYS A 87 8.29 -23.57 -4.83
CA LYS A 87 9.34 -24.49 -5.30
C LYS A 87 10.16 -25.06 -4.12
N MET A 88 10.50 -24.26 -3.13
CA MET A 88 11.25 -24.72 -1.96
C MET A 88 10.38 -25.60 -1.05
N LEU A 89 9.15 -25.18 -0.75
CA LEU A 89 8.22 -25.90 0.12
C LEU A 89 7.79 -27.27 -0.45
N THR A 90 7.73 -27.40 -1.77
CA THR A 90 7.44 -28.67 -2.45
C THR A 90 8.68 -29.49 -2.78
N PHE A 91 9.88 -29.03 -2.35
CA PHE A 91 11.16 -29.65 -2.69
C PHE A 91 11.50 -29.67 -4.19
N ALA A 92 10.81 -28.87 -5.01
CA ALA A 92 11.02 -28.82 -6.45
C ALA A 92 12.39 -28.23 -6.86
N THR A 93 13.09 -27.56 -5.94
CA THR A 93 14.45 -27.06 -6.14
C THR A 93 15.52 -28.14 -5.94
N VAL A 94 15.13 -29.32 -5.44
CA VAL A 94 16.07 -30.45 -5.18
C VAL A 94 16.18 -31.32 -6.44
N PRO A 95 17.37 -31.44 -7.04
CA PRO A 95 17.58 -32.28 -8.23
C PRO A 95 17.26 -33.75 -7.98
N GLY A 96 16.77 -34.44 -9.00
CA GLY A 96 16.57 -35.89 -8.98
C GLY A 96 15.31 -36.39 -8.28
N LEU A 97 14.47 -35.50 -7.72
CA LEU A 97 13.19 -35.87 -7.09
C LEU A 97 12.01 -36.01 -8.09
N GLY A 98 12.24 -35.84 -9.40
CA GLY A 98 11.22 -36.08 -10.43
C GLY A 98 10.22 -34.94 -10.63
N HIS A 99 10.45 -33.74 -10.07
CA HIS A 99 9.65 -32.57 -10.35
C HIS A 99 9.85 -32.05 -11.77
N LYS A 100 8.78 -31.49 -12.36
CA LYS A 100 8.86 -30.71 -13.59
C LYS A 100 8.46 -29.25 -13.28
N ILE A 101 9.23 -28.30 -13.80
CA ILE A 101 9.01 -26.87 -13.54
C ILE A 101 8.88 -26.14 -14.87
N SER A 102 7.79 -25.43 -15.06
CA SER A 102 7.60 -24.48 -16.15
C SER A 102 7.77 -23.05 -15.63
N GLU A 103 8.93 -22.43 -15.88
CA GLU A 103 9.20 -21.03 -15.51
C GLU A 103 8.36 -20.04 -16.32
N THR A 104 7.93 -20.43 -17.53
CA THR A 104 7.07 -19.60 -18.38
C THR A 104 5.63 -19.62 -17.94
N GLU A 105 5.08 -20.81 -17.65
CA GLU A 105 3.68 -20.95 -17.22
C GLU A 105 3.51 -20.83 -15.71
N LEU A 106 4.60 -20.83 -14.95
CA LEU A 106 4.62 -20.83 -13.48
C LEU A 106 3.86 -22.04 -12.90
N ILE A 107 4.21 -23.24 -13.41
CA ILE A 107 3.62 -24.51 -12.98
C ILE A 107 4.71 -25.39 -12.38
N ILE A 108 4.44 -25.95 -11.21
CA ILE A 108 5.25 -26.99 -10.57
C ILE A 108 4.47 -28.29 -10.65
N THR A 109 4.99 -29.28 -11.36
CA THR A 109 4.43 -30.63 -11.33
C THR A 109 5.27 -31.48 -10.38
N LEU A 110 4.63 -32.02 -9.35
CA LEU A 110 5.25 -32.86 -8.33
C LEU A 110 5.42 -34.31 -8.84
N PRO A 111 6.28 -35.13 -8.21
CA PRO A 111 6.45 -36.55 -8.59
C PRO A 111 5.17 -37.40 -8.50
N ASN A 112 4.22 -37.01 -7.66
CA ASN A 112 2.91 -37.62 -7.53
C ASN A 112 1.89 -37.16 -8.59
N ALA A 113 2.34 -36.50 -9.66
CA ALA A 113 1.55 -35.91 -10.75
C ALA A 113 0.63 -34.75 -10.36
N THR A 114 0.75 -34.21 -9.14
CA THR A 114 0.01 -33.01 -8.73
C THR A 114 0.65 -31.77 -9.31
N GLU A 115 -0.18 -30.82 -9.71
CA GLU A 115 0.24 -29.54 -10.26
C GLU A 115 -0.09 -28.39 -9.30
N VAL A 116 0.87 -27.46 -9.15
CA VAL A 116 0.67 -26.19 -8.45
C VAL A 116 0.91 -25.05 -9.43
N HIS A 117 -0.11 -24.28 -9.70
CA HIS A 117 -0.10 -23.15 -10.64
C HIS A 117 -0.01 -21.83 -9.89
N VAL A 118 0.81 -20.88 -10.38
CA VAL A 118 0.88 -19.51 -9.86
C VAL A 118 0.29 -18.56 -10.89
N LEU A 119 -0.83 -17.90 -10.55
CA LEU A 119 -1.68 -17.16 -11.47
C LEU A 119 -1.78 -15.68 -11.12
N GLY A 120 -1.84 -14.81 -12.13
CA GLY A 120 -2.26 -13.42 -11.98
C GLY A 120 -3.70 -13.24 -12.44
N LEU A 121 -4.49 -12.53 -11.64
CA LEU A 121 -5.90 -12.22 -11.96
C LEU A 121 -6.06 -10.90 -12.75
N ASP A 122 -4.98 -10.35 -13.27
CA ASP A 122 -4.95 -9.36 -14.35
C ASP A 122 -5.44 -9.95 -15.70
N LYS A 123 -5.34 -11.27 -15.84
CA LYS A 123 -5.91 -12.09 -16.91
C LYS A 123 -6.69 -13.25 -16.28
N PRO A 124 -7.90 -12.96 -15.76
CA PRO A 124 -8.65 -13.90 -14.93
C PRO A 124 -9.16 -15.11 -15.69
N GLU A 125 -9.28 -15.03 -17.03
CA GLU A 125 -9.65 -16.16 -17.90
C GLU A 125 -8.67 -17.35 -17.81
N ARG A 126 -7.46 -17.15 -17.29
CA ARG A 126 -6.47 -18.23 -17.12
C ARG A 126 -6.83 -19.24 -16.03
N ILE A 127 -7.78 -18.90 -15.16
CA ILE A 127 -8.25 -19.84 -14.13
C ILE A 127 -9.33 -20.79 -14.68
N GLU A 128 -9.92 -20.45 -15.82
CA GLU A 128 -11.00 -21.21 -16.44
C GLU A 128 -10.48 -22.47 -17.15
N GLY A 129 -11.39 -23.42 -17.43
CA GLY A 129 -11.08 -24.63 -18.16
C GLY A 129 -10.24 -25.66 -17.42
N VAL A 130 -9.95 -25.43 -16.14
CA VAL A 130 -9.19 -26.35 -15.27
C VAL A 130 -10.11 -26.83 -14.15
N VAL A 131 -10.12 -28.13 -13.90
CA VAL A 131 -10.79 -28.71 -12.72
C VAL A 131 -9.84 -28.53 -11.52
N TRP A 132 -10.15 -27.55 -10.68
CA TRP A 132 -9.36 -27.25 -9.51
C TRP A 132 -9.77 -28.10 -8.30
N THR A 133 -8.77 -28.48 -7.52
CA THR A 133 -8.98 -29.11 -6.20
C THR A 133 -9.04 -28.04 -5.11
N GLY A 134 -8.24 -27.00 -5.24
CA GLY A 134 -8.28 -25.88 -4.31
C GLY A 134 -7.20 -24.84 -4.62
N GLY A 135 -7.23 -23.75 -3.89
CA GLY A 135 -6.26 -22.68 -4.07
C GLY A 135 -6.46 -21.54 -3.09
N GLY A 136 -5.91 -20.39 -3.45
CA GLY A 136 -6.13 -19.16 -2.70
C GLY A 136 -5.64 -17.94 -3.45
N ILE A 137 -6.20 -16.82 -3.05
CA ILE A 137 -5.94 -15.51 -3.64
C ILE A 137 -5.39 -14.62 -2.54
N ASP A 138 -4.14 -14.18 -2.67
CA ASP A 138 -3.58 -13.17 -1.76
C ASP A 138 -3.82 -11.76 -2.33
N GLU A 139 -3.89 -10.79 -1.44
CA GLU A 139 -4.23 -9.40 -1.76
C GLU A 139 -5.58 -9.27 -2.49
N ILE A 140 -6.58 -10.04 -2.05
CA ILE A 140 -7.91 -10.11 -2.66
C ILE A 140 -8.60 -8.74 -2.74
N ALA A 141 -8.31 -7.80 -1.84
CA ALA A 141 -8.84 -6.45 -1.83
C ALA A 141 -8.48 -5.66 -3.11
N ASP A 142 -7.35 -5.99 -3.74
CA ASP A 142 -6.84 -5.38 -4.98
C ASP A 142 -7.27 -6.12 -6.25
N VAL A 143 -7.94 -7.28 -6.13
CA VAL A 143 -8.50 -8.02 -7.27
C VAL A 143 -9.79 -7.35 -7.73
N LYS A 144 -10.01 -7.25 -9.03
CA LYS A 144 -11.26 -6.72 -9.58
C LYS A 144 -12.44 -7.60 -9.17
N LYS A 145 -13.52 -6.97 -8.72
CA LYS A 145 -14.74 -7.69 -8.33
C LYS A 145 -15.27 -8.62 -9.42
N GLU A 146 -15.23 -8.16 -10.66
CA GLU A 146 -15.67 -8.92 -11.84
C GLU A 146 -14.84 -10.19 -12.03
N ALA A 147 -13.52 -10.12 -11.87
CA ALA A 147 -12.63 -11.28 -11.99
C ALA A 147 -12.99 -12.37 -10.96
N LEU A 148 -13.35 -11.97 -9.74
CA LEU A 148 -13.79 -12.91 -8.71
C LEU A 148 -15.10 -13.59 -9.07
N HIS A 149 -16.14 -12.83 -9.43
CA HIS A 149 -17.48 -13.37 -9.63
C HIS A 149 -17.69 -14.04 -10.98
N VAL A 150 -17.02 -13.55 -12.04
CA VAL A 150 -17.22 -14.05 -13.42
C VAL A 150 -16.29 -15.21 -13.75
N ASN A 151 -15.06 -15.20 -13.24
CA ASN A 151 -14.04 -16.19 -13.62
C ASN A 151 -13.70 -17.15 -12.47
N VAL A 152 -13.36 -16.62 -11.28
CA VAL A 152 -12.87 -17.46 -10.18
C VAL A 152 -13.96 -18.35 -9.60
N MET A 153 -15.09 -17.77 -9.19
CA MET A 153 -16.15 -18.55 -8.52
C MET A 153 -16.71 -19.66 -9.42
N PRO A 154 -17.04 -19.41 -10.71
CA PRO A 154 -17.47 -20.49 -11.60
C PRO A 154 -16.41 -21.58 -11.84
N ALA A 155 -15.13 -21.21 -11.91
CA ALA A 155 -14.04 -22.19 -12.04
C ALA A 155 -13.96 -23.15 -10.84
N LEU A 156 -14.26 -22.65 -9.63
CA LEU A 156 -14.29 -23.44 -8.39
C LEU A 156 -15.54 -24.32 -8.24
N ASP A 157 -16.59 -24.04 -9.01
CA ASP A 157 -17.81 -24.85 -9.03
C ASP A 157 -17.77 -25.97 -10.08
N THR A 158 -16.69 -26.07 -10.86
CA THR A 158 -16.47 -27.15 -11.81
C THR A 158 -16.41 -28.48 -11.08
N VAL A 159 -17.31 -29.40 -11.45
CA VAL A 159 -17.40 -30.73 -10.85
C VAL A 159 -16.41 -31.69 -11.51
N ASP A 160 -15.60 -32.38 -10.72
CA ASP A 160 -14.79 -33.49 -11.18
C ASP A 160 -15.70 -34.75 -11.32
N PRO A 161 -15.88 -35.30 -12.53
CA PRO A 161 -16.72 -36.51 -12.72
C PRO A 161 -16.23 -37.73 -11.91
N ARG A 162 -14.95 -37.77 -11.55
CA ARG A 162 -14.37 -38.82 -10.72
C ARG A 162 -14.73 -38.70 -9.23
N ARG A 163 -15.15 -37.50 -8.82
CA ARG A 163 -15.50 -37.12 -7.44
C ARG A 163 -16.68 -36.17 -7.41
N PRO A 164 -17.88 -36.62 -7.75
CA PRO A 164 -19.04 -35.75 -7.94
C PRO A 164 -19.44 -34.96 -6.67
N ASP A 165 -19.09 -35.45 -5.50
CA ASP A 165 -19.38 -34.80 -4.21
C ASP A 165 -18.29 -33.86 -3.75
N TYR A 166 -17.12 -33.87 -4.40
CA TYR A 166 -16.04 -32.96 -4.05
C TYR A 166 -16.26 -31.58 -4.65
N ARG A 167 -15.94 -30.54 -3.87
CA ARG A 167 -15.97 -29.14 -4.31
C ARG A 167 -14.65 -28.46 -3.97
N ALA A 168 -14.13 -27.67 -4.91
CA ALA A 168 -12.90 -26.92 -4.71
C ALA A 168 -13.05 -25.90 -3.58
N TRP A 169 -11.95 -25.66 -2.88
CA TRP A 169 -11.85 -24.63 -1.84
C TRP A 169 -10.96 -23.47 -2.31
N CYS A 170 -11.17 -22.26 -1.78
CA CYS A 170 -10.34 -21.09 -2.08
C CYS A 170 -10.21 -20.19 -0.85
N TRP A 171 -8.96 -19.95 -0.42
CA TRP A 171 -8.69 -18.97 0.62
C TRP A 171 -8.68 -17.56 0.04
N PHE A 172 -9.41 -16.65 0.66
CA PHE A 172 -9.43 -15.23 0.31
C PHE A 172 -8.63 -14.45 1.35
N LEU A 173 -7.36 -14.16 1.02
CA LEU A 173 -6.43 -13.52 1.93
C LEU A 173 -6.22 -12.05 1.56
N GLY A 174 -6.16 -11.18 2.56
CA GLY A 174 -5.85 -9.78 2.30
C GLY A 174 -5.72 -8.95 3.57
N VAL A 175 -5.21 -7.75 3.39
CA VAL A 175 -5.38 -6.66 4.36
C VAL A 175 -6.65 -5.92 3.97
N PRO A 176 -7.52 -5.55 4.91
CA PRO A 176 -8.69 -4.73 4.63
C PRO A 176 -8.33 -3.44 3.87
N ASP A 177 -9.15 -3.05 2.91
CA ASP A 177 -9.00 -1.79 2.17
C ASP A 177 -10.35 -1.10 1.94
N GLY A 178 -10.81 -0.34 2.93
CA GLY A 178 -12.12 0.30 2.90
C GLY A 178 -13.28 -0.73 2.87
N LEU A 179 -14.46 -0.26 2.49
CA LEU A 179 -15.67 -1.11 2.36
C LEU A 179 -15.84 -1.62 0.91
N ASN A 180 -14.82 -2.26 0.37
CA ASN A 180 -14.83 -2.81 -0.99
C ASN A 180 -15.52 -4.20 -1.06
N HIS A 181 -15.40 -4.89 -2.21
CA HIS A 181 -15.95 -6.23 -2.41
C HIS A 181 -15.40 -7.26 -1.42
N TYR A 182 -14.17 -7.09 -0.93
CA TYR A 182 -13.59 -7.97 0.09
C TYR A 182 -14.28 -7.81 1.44
N TYR A 183 -14.63 -6.56 1.81
CA TYR A 183 -15.49 -6.31 2.97
C TYR A 183 -16.83 -7.04 2.83
N THR A 184 -17.49 -6.90 1.67
CA THR A 184 -18.77 -7.57 1.40
C THR A 184 -18.66 -9.09 1.55
N LEU A 185 -17.56 -9.68 1.08
CA LEU A 185 -17.29 -11.11 1.18
C LEU A 185 -17.09 -11.54 2.65
N CYS A 186 -16.33 -10.76 3.43
CA CYS A 186 -16.13 -11.00 4.85
C CYS A 186 -17.43 -10.87 5.67
N GLU A 187 -18.27 -9.88 5.34
CA GLU A 187 -19.57 -9.71 5.97
C GLU A 187 -20.52 -10.86 5.63
N TYR A 188 -20.52 -11.33 4.38
CA TYR A 188 -21.26 -12.53 4.00
C TYR A 188 -20.81 -13.74 4.82
N ALA A 189 -19.50 -13.99 4.91
CA ALA A 189 -18.95 -15.09 5.72
C ALA A 189 -19.35 -14.99 7.20
N ARG A 190 -19.52 -13.76 7.73
CA ARG A 190 -19.91 -13.53 9.13
C ARG A 190 -21.39 -13.69 9.38
N THR A 191 -22.25 -13.32 8.44
CA THR A 191 -23.69 -13.10 8.70
C THR A 191 -24.64 -14.06 7.99
N SER A 192 -24.20 -14.71 6.89
CA SER A 192 -25.09 -15.53 6.05
C SER A 192 -25.55 -16.86 6.70
N GLY A 193 -24.74 -17.40 7.61
CA GLY A 193 -24.97 -18.75 8.13
C GLY A 193 -24.62 -19.86 7.12
N ASP A 194 -24.05 -19.54 5.96
CA ASP A 194 -23.59 -20.49 4.96
C ASP A 194 -22.37 -21.25 5.49
N PRO A 195 -22.48 -22.58 5.72
CA PRO A 195 -21.40 -23.39 6.31
C PRO A 195 -20.19 -23.53 5.38
N THR A 196 -20.32 -23.18 4.11
CA THR A 196 -19.19 -23.20 3.16
C THR A 196 -18.27 -22.00 3.29
N TYR A 197 -18.72 -20.93 3.96
CA TYR A 197 -17.92 -19.73 4.23
C TYR A 197 -17.48 -19.68 5.70
N GLY A 198 -16.30 -19.07 5.92
CA GLY A 198 -15.78 -18.82 7.29
C GLY A 198 -14.98 -17.55 7.36
N LEU A 199 -15.05 -16.83 8.48
CA LEU A 199 -14.29 -15.61 8.71
C LEU A 199 -13.19 -15.86 9.75
N TYR A 200 -11.93 -15.61 9.38
CA TYR A 200 -10.75 -15.82 10.23
C TYR A 200 -9.94 -14.52 10.27
N HIS A 201 -10.02 -13.83 11.37
CA HIS A 201 -9.42 -12.50 11.55
C HIS A 201 -8.36 -12.53 12.64
N TRP A 202 -7.18 -11.95 12.35
CA TRP A 202 -6.16 -11.70 13.40
C TRP A 202 -5.31 -10.47 13.07
N LYS A 203 -4.80 -9.86 14.13
CA LYS A 203 -3.95 -8.67 14.06
C LYS A 203 -2.49 -9.05 13.82
N SER A 204 -1.69 -8.09 13.37
CA SER A 204 -0.23 -8.25 13.25
C SER A 204 0.45 -8.52 14.59
N SER A 205 -0.13 -8.05 15.69
CA SER A 205 0.39 -8.27 17.05
C SER A 205 0.44 -9.74 17.48
N ALA A 206 -0.30 -10.62 16.81
CA ALA A 206 -0.19 -12.07 17.04
C ALA A 206 1.18 -12.65 16.64
N VAL A 207 1.94 -11.95 15.78
CA VAL A 207 3.22 -12.44 15.24
C VAL A 207 4.34 -11.41 15.39
N LEU A 208 4.05 -10.12 15.21
CA LEU A 208 5.06 -9.06 15.25
C LEU A 208 5.44 -8.66 16.68
N PRO A 209 6.75 -8.45 16.95
CA PRO A 209 7.23 -7.89 18.21
C PRO A 209 6.65 -6.49 18.49
N PRO A 210 6.44 -6.13 19.78
CA PRO A 210 5.88 -4.83 20.18
C PRO A 210 6.68 -3.62 19.69
N ASP A 211 8.01 -3.69 19.68
CA ASP A 211 8.90 -2.61 19.24
C ASP A 211 8.68 -2.26 17.77
N ILE A 212 8.45 -3.26 16.90
CA ILE A 212 8.11 -3.05 15.51
C ILE A 212 6.75 -2.36 15.37
N LEU A 213 5.75 -2.79 16.16
CA LEU A 213 4.42 -2.19 16.13
C LEU A 213 4.45 -0.73 16.60
N GLU A 214 5.18 -0.41 17.66
CA GLU A 214 5.35 0.96 18.14
C GLU A 214 6.06 1.84 17.10
N SER A 215 7.10 1.32 16.45
CA SER A 215 7.74 2.03 15.34
C SER A 215 6.77 2.34 14.20
N ARG A 216 5.87 1.40 13.87
CA ARG A 216 4.84 1.60 12.82
C ARG A 216 3.76 2.57 13.24
N LYS A 217 3.33 2.57 14.50
CA LYS A 217 2.39 3.58 15.02
C LYS A 217 2.91 5.00 14.83
N ARG A 218 4.20 5.25 15.09
CA ARG A 218 4.82 6.57 14.91
C ARG A 218 4.92 7.02 13.45
N SER A 219 4.95 6.09 12.50
CA SER A 219 5.11 6.39 11.07
C SER A 219 3.80 6.42 10.27
N MET A 220 2.67 6.14 10.90
CA MET A 220 1.36 5.99 10.23
C MET A 220 0.26 6.74 10.96
N SER A 221 -0.78 7.17 10.23
CA SER A 221 -2.02 7.64 10.84
C SER A 221 -2.74 6.52 11.59
N LYS A 222 -3.58 6.86 12.57
CA LYS A 222 -4.41 5.89 13.31
C LYS A 222 -5.22 5.00 12.38
N LYS A 223 -5.88 5.59 11.39
CA LYS A 223 -6.71 4.89 10.41
C LYS A 223 -5.87 3.88 9.61
N GLN A 224 -4.73 4.31 9.09
CA GLN A 224 -3.83 3.43 8.34
C GLN A 224 -3.30 2.30 9.22
N PHE A 225 -2.91 2.58 10.47
CA PHE A 225 -2.43 1.55 11.39
C PHE A 225 -3.50 0.51 11.70
N ARG A 226 -4.75 0.95 12.01
CA ARG A 226 -5.88 0.03 12.23
C ARG A 226 -6.14 -0.84 11.01
N GLN A 227 -6.16 -0.25 9.82
CA GLN A 227 -6.37 -0.98 8.57
C GLN A 227 -5.26 -2.00 8.33
N GLU A 228 -4.00 -1.59 8.39
CA GLU A 228 -2.88 -2.44 7.98
C GLU A 228 -2.42 -3.45 9.04
N PHE A 229 -2.44 -3.07 10.33
CA PHE A 229 -1.89 -3.91 11.40
C PHE A 229 -2.96 -4.53 12.32
N GLU A 230 -4.12 -3.91 12.46
CA GLU A 230 -5.23 -4.47 13.21
C GLU A 230 -6.29 -5.15 12.34
N ALA A 231 -6.09 -5.13 11.01
CA ALA A 231 -6.99 -5.71 10.01
C ALA A 231 -8.44 -5.20 10.11
N SER A 232 -8.59 -3.90 10.39
CA SER A 232 -9.89 -3.23 10.47
C SER A 232 -10.34 -2.73 9.11
N PHE A 233 -11.62 -2.92 8.78
CA PHE A 233 -12.24 -2.30 7.61
C PHE A 233 -12.64 -0.86 7.96
N GLU A 234 -11.80 0.09 7.58
CA GLU A 234 -12.01 1.50 7.86
C GLU A 234 -12.88 2.16 6.78
N THR A 235 -13.87 2.92 7.19
CA THR A 235 -14.67 3.73 6.27
C THR A 235 -13.91 4.95 5.81
N ALA A 236 -14.02 5.29 4.53
CA ALA A 236 -13.67 6.63 4.08
C ALA A 236 -14.79 7.59 4.51
N THR A 237 -14.58 8.36 5.56
CA THR A 237 -15.45 9.49 5.91
C THR A 237 -15.14 10.65 4.97
N GLY A 238 -16.09 11.61 4.80
CA GLY A 238 -15.97 12.63 3.75
C GLY A 238 -14.67 13.45 3.74
N ARG A 239 -14.19 13.89 4.93
CA ARG A 239 -12.93 14.68 5.05
C ARG A 239 -11.70 13.82 4.83
N ILE A 240 -10.74 14.33 4.05
CA ILE A 240 -9.46 13.62 3.81
C ILE A 240 -8.58 13.63 5.05
N TYR A 241 -8.51 14.78 5.75
CA TYR A 241 -7.68 15.00 6.93
C TYR A 241 -8.54 15.08 8.20
N GLU A 242 -9.18 13.95 8.54
CA GLU A 242 -10.20 13.87 9.62
C GLU A 242 -9.66 14.28 10.99
N GLU A 243 -8.39 13.97 11.26
CA GLU A 243 -7.73 14.21 12.54
C GLU A 243 -7.14 15.64 12.64
N PHE A 244 -7.23 16.48 11.61
CA PHE A 244 -6.75 17.86 11.66
C PHE A 244 -7.62 18.69 12.60
N GLY A 245 -7.00 19.40 13.53
CA GLY A 245 -7.69 20.18 14.55
C GLY A 245 -6.78 21.13 15.32
N ASP A 246 -7.22 21.57 16.50
CA ASP A 246 -6.54 22.59 17.31
C ASP A 246 -5.10 22.21 17.71
N HIS A 247 -4.82 20.92 17.86
CA HIS A 247 -3.49 20.43 18.15
C HIS A 247 -2.47 20.63 17.02
N ASN A 248 -2.94 20.98 15.82
CA ASN A 248 -2.12 21.33 14.67
C ASN A 248 -1.92 22.85 14.50
N LEU A 249 -2.47 23.67 15.38
CA LEU A 249 -2.32 25.12 15.27
C LEU A 249 -1.05 25.61 15.95
N THR A 250 -0.46 26.66 15.40
CA THR A 250 0.73 27.32 15.93
C THR A 250 0.72 28.81 15.62
N ASP A 251 1.28 29.62 16.49
CA ASP A 251 1.55 31.05 16.26
C ASP A 251 2.97 31.28 15.71
N ARG A 252 3.69 30.22 15.36
CA ARG A 252 5.06 30.30 14.85
C ARG A 252 5.09 31.10 13.54
N GLU A 253 6.02 32.06 13.49
CA GLU A 253 6.37 32.83 12.31
C GLU A 253 7.72 32.39 11.72
N LEU A 254 7.94 32.67 10.44
CA LEU A 254 9.20 32.45 9.76
C LEU A 254 10.29 33.37 10.32
N GLN A 255 11.40 32.78 10.81
CA GLN A 255 12.52 33.53 11.31
C GLN A 255 13.54 33.82 10.19
N SER A 256 14.11 35.00 10.14
CA SER A 256 14.97 35.47 9.03
C SER A 256 16.23 34.63 8.77
N HIS A 257 16.63 33.78 9.70
CA HIS A 257 17.80 32.90 9.58
C HIS A 257 17.45 31.49 9.07
N GLU A 258 16.18 31.13 9.00
CA GLU A 258 15.71 29.82 8.60
C GLU A 258 15.74 29.63 7.08
N ALA A 259 15.96 28.40 6.62
CA ALA A 259 15.78 28.06 5.23
C ALA A 259 14.28 27.84 4.94
N ILE A 260 13.82 28.32 3.80
CA ILE A 260 12.41 28.23 3.40
C ILE A 260 12.17 26.92 2.65
N HIS A 261 11.13 26.19 3.00
CA HIS A 261 10.60 25.09 2.22
C HIS A 261 9.34 25.55 1.50
N TRP A 262 9.38 25.51 0.18
CA TRP A 262 8.32 26.04 -0.69
C TRP A 262 7.76 24.95 -1.58
N ALA A 263 6.48 24.62 -1.41
CA ALA A 263 5.82 23.53 -2.13
C ALA A 263 4.69 24.05 -3.01
N HIS A 264 4.65 23.53 -4.24
CA HIS A 264 3.76 23.97 -5.30
C HIS A 264 2.80 22.90 -5.75
N ASP A 265 1.57 23.31 -6.12
CA ASP A 265 0.73 22.64 -7.09
C ASP A 265 0.58 23.54 -8.31
N GLN A 266 1.10 23.09 -9.46
CA GLN A 266 1.29 23.89 -10.68
C GLN A 266 -0.01 24.06 -11.48
N ASN A 267 -1.13 24.36 -10.82
CA ASN A 267 -2.38 24.70 -11.49
C ASN A 267 -2.47 26.20 -11.77
N PHE A 268 -3.18 26.56 -12.83
CA PHE A 268 -3.30 27.95 -13.25
C PHE A 268 -4.32 28.75 -12.42
N THR A 269 -5.36 28.09 -11.92
CA THR A 269 -6.44 28.77 -11.21
C THR A 269 -7.01 27.88 -10.08
N PRO A 270 -6.69 28.16 -8.82
CA PRO A 270 -5.59 29.02 -8.37
C PRO A 270 -4.22 28.34 -8.46
N LEU A 271 -3.17 29.11 -8.73
CA LEU A 271 -1.80 28.71 -8.51
C LEU A 271 -1.52 28.78 -7.01
N SER A 272 -1.32 27.63 -6.37
CA SER A 272 -1.24 27.55 -4.92
C SER A 272 0.09 26.96 -4.46
N SER A 273 0.69 27.59 -3.45
CA SER A 273 1.94 27.10 -2.86
C SER A 273 1.98 27.37 -1.34
N SER A 274 2.54 26.43 -0.59
CA SER A 274 2.73 26.54 0.86
C SER A 274 4.18 26.87 1.20
N ILE A 275 4.36 27.72 2.21
CA ILE A 275 5.65 28.11 2.77
C ILE A 275 5.78 27.46 4.14
N SER A 276 6.86 26.74 4.37
CA SER A 276 7.06 26.02 5.62
C SER A 276 8.52 26.04 6.10
N VAL A 277 8.69 25.71 7.37
CA VAL A 277 9.97 25.41 8.00
C VAL A 277 9.95 23.95 8.46
N VAL A 278 11.07 23.24 8.29
CA VAL A 278 11.19 21.83 8.70
C VAL A 278 12.28 21.72 9.76
N GLU A 279 11.92 21.20 10.92
CA GLU A 279 12.80 20.97 12.06
C GLU A 279 12.71 19.51 12.52
N GLY A 280 13.71 18.71 12.17
CA GLY A 280 13.71 17.28 12.48
C GLY A 280 12.50 16.57 11.86
N GLN A 281 11.58 16.11 12.69
CA GLN A 281 10.35 15.45 12.25
C GLN A 281 9.15 16.41 12.13
N ASN A 282 9.29 17.66 12.52
CA ASN A 282 8.23 18.65 12.52
C ASN A 282 8.25 19.53 11.28
N MET A 283 7.06 19.83 10.78
CA MET A 283 6.81 20.78 9.69
C MET A 283 5.88 21.89 10.21
N PHE A 284 6.30 23.13 10.04
CA PHE A 284 5.53 24.31 10.40
C PHE A 284 5.18 25.08 9.14
N ILE A 285 3.92 25.13 8.78
CA ILE A 285 3.40 25.94 7.68
C ILE A 285 3.22 27.36 8.23
N VAL A 286 4.05 28.26 7.73
CA VAL A 286 4.20 29.64 8.25
C VAL A 286 3.86 30.71 7.21
N GLY A 287 3.32 30.29 6.07
CA GLY A 287 2.85 31.17 5.00
C GLY A 287 2.37 30.40 3.79
N GLU A 288 1.86 31.14 2.84
CA GLU A 288 1.34 30.63 1.57
C GLU A 288 1.38 31.70 0.49
N ILE A 289 1.40 31.29 -0.77
CA ILE A 289 1.19 32.17 -1.92
C ILE A 289 0.09 31.54 -2.77
N VAL A 290 -1.01 32.26 -2.92
CA VAL A 290 -2.17 31.85 -3.70
C VAL A 290 -2.49 32.97 -4.68
N LEU A 291 -2.41 32.67 -5.96
CA LEU A 291 -2.65 33.65 -7.03
C LEU A 291 -3.68 33.10 -8.02
N GLU A 292 -4.66 33.91 -8.36
CA GLU A 292 -5.61 33.56 -9.41
C GLU A 292 -5.03 33.85 -10.79
N SER A 293 -5.18 32.90 -11.72
CA SER A 293 -4.78 33.07 -13.12
C SER A 293 -3.34 33.51 -13.31
N ALA A 294 -2.41 32.96 -12.53
CA ALA A 294 -1.00 33.30 -12.55
C ALA A 294 -0.13 32.18 -13.15
N VAL A 295 1.02 32.57 -13.65
CA VAL A 295 2.08 31.64 -14.11
C VAL A 295 3.18 31.52 -13.04
N SER A 296 3.99 30.47 -13.16
CA SER A 296 5.00 30.11 -12.15
C SER A 296 6.04 31.23 -11.89
N SER A 297 6.40 32.02 -12.90
CA SER A 297 7.28 33.18 -12.71
C SER A 297 6.67 34.26 -11.83
N GLN A 298 5.36 34.53 -11.96
CA GLN A 298 4.67 35.52 -11.13
C GLN A 298 4.60 35.07 -9.65
N SER A 299 4.40 33.77 -9.41
CA SER A 299 4.50 33.22 -8.04
C SER A 299 5.89 33.39 -7.46
N ALA A 300 6.94 33.25 -8.27
CA ALA A 300 8.31 33.47 -7.85
C ALA A 300 8.62 34.95 -7.59
N GLU A 301 8.06 35.85 -8.36
CA GLU A 301 8.18 37.30 -8.14
C GLU A 301 7.49 37.71 -6.84
N GLU A 302 6.28 37.20 -6.58
CA GLU A 302 5.59 37.41 -5.29
C GLU A 302 6.37 36.84 -4.10
N PHE A 303 6.96 35.66 -4.25
CA PHE A 303 7.83 35.07 -3.24
C PHE A 303 9.01 35.98 -2.92
N VAL A 304 9.72 36.44 -3.92
CA VAL A 304 10.91 37.30 -3.74
C VAL A 304 10.54 38.62 -3.12
N GLU A 305 9.43 39.24 -3.52
CA GLU A 305 8.96 40.50 -2.96
C GLU A 305 8.59 40.34 -1.49
N ARG A 306 7.82 39.30 -1.15
CA ARG A 306 7.36 39.04 0.22
C ARG A 306 8.50 38.72 1.18
N TYR A 307 9.55 38.01 0.70
CA TYR A 307 10.70 37.61 1.51
C TYR A 307 11.98 38.41 1.16
N ARG A 308 11.82 39.62 0.65
CA ARG A 308 12.95 40.48 0.23
C ARG A 308 13.97 40.67 1.34
N ASP A 309 13.54 40.90 2.59
CA ASP A 309 14.38 41.18 3.73
C ASP A 309 14.79 39.92 4.51
N HIS A 310 14.41 38.75 4.05
CA HIS A 310 14.79 37.49 4.66
C HIS A 310 16.27 37.23 4.50
N ARG A 311 17.01 37.01 5.62
CA ARG A 311 18.49 36.95 5.61
C ARG A 311 19.01 35.65 4.98
N ASN A 312 18.40 34.52 5.29
CA ASN A 312 18.80 33.24 4.70
C ASN A 312 18.17 33.03 3.34
N LYS A 313 18.85 33.46 2.29
CA LYS A 313 18.38 33.32 0.90
C LYS A 313 18.48 31.88 0.39
N MET A 314 18.08 30.89 1.19
CA MET A 314 18.03 29.48 0.79
C MET A 314 16.59 28.97 0.75
N VAL A 315 16.17 28.41 -0.39
CA VAL A 315 14.85 27.81 -0.57
C VAL A 315 14.93 26.39 -1.14
N TYR A 316 14.18 25.47 -0.51
CA TYR A 316 13.96 24.10 -1.00
C TYR A 316 12.63 24.03 -1.72
N ILE A 317 12.65 23.64 -2.99
CA ILE A 317 11.47 23.65 -3.87
C ILE A 317 10.90 22.24 -3.98
N TYR A 318 9.62 22.08 -3.65
CA TYR A 318 8.85 20.85 -3.77
C TYR A 318 7.65 21.06 -4.69
N GLY A 319 7.00 20.00 -5.12
CA GLY A 319 5.72 20.09 -5.83
C GLY A 319 5.50 18.99 -6.86
N ASP A 320 4.60 19.26 -7.79
CA ASP A 320 4.15 18.32 -8.78
C ASP A 320 5.27 17.93 -9.76
N PRO A 321 5.55 16.61 -9.92
CA PRO A 321 6.47 16.12 -10.96
C PRO A 321 6.12 16.56 -12.38
N ALA A 322 4.84 16.81 -12.70
CA ALA A 322 4.41 17.27 -14.01
C ALA A 322 5.02 18.63 -14.38
N GLY A 323 5.21 19.54 -13.42
CA GLY A 323 5.89 20.83 -13.63
C GLY A 323 7.37 20.72 -14.02
N ARG A 324 7.96 19.50 -14.00
CA ARG A 324 9.30 19.23 -14.56
C ARG A 324 9.28 19.04 -16.07
N ALA A 325 8.13 18.69 -16.65
CA ALA A 325 8.00 18.50 -18.08
C ALA A 325 8.18 19.85 -18.78
N GLY A 326 9.39 20.09 -19.26
CA GLY A 326 9.68 21.15 -20.20
C GLY A 326 9.42 20.65 -21.62
N GLU A 327 8.62 21.38 -22.38
CA GLU A 327 8.89 21.75 -23.75
C GLU A 327 8.96 20.66 -24.79
N LYS A 328 7.83 20.38 -25.34
CA LYS A 328 7.79 19.96 -26.75
C LYS A 328 7.83 21.17 -27.74
N HIS A 329 7.74 22.43 -27.24
CA HIS A 329 7.58 23.62 -28.08
C HIS A 329 8.34 24.88 -27.61
N GLY A 330 9.49 24.76 -26.95
CA GLY A 330 10.36 25.91 -26.63
C GLY A 330 9.97 26.72 -25.38
N HIS A 331 8.95 26.29 -24.57
CA HIS A 331 8.60 26.96 -23.32
C HIS A 331 9.40 26.39 -22.16
N LYS A 332 9.86 27.21 -21.22
CA LYS A 332 10.55 26.77 -20.02
C LYS A 332 9.59 26.04 -19.10
N SER A 333 10.04 24.96 -18.43
CA SER A 333 9.27 24.28 -17.41
C SER A 333 8.92 25.23 -16.26
N ASP A 334 7.85 24.94 -15.52
CA ASP A 334 7.43 25.76 -14.40
C ASP A 334 8.56 25.98 -13.39
N TYR A 335 9.26 24.92 -13.03
CA TYR A 335 10.41 25.03 -12.11
C TYR A 335 11.56 25.83 -12.68
N ASN A 336 11.83 25.78 -13.98
CA ASN A 336 12.87 26.60 -14.60
C ASN A 336 12.49 28.08 -14.56
N GLN A 337 11.20 28.43 -14.72
CA GLN A 337 10.72 29.80 -14.57
C GLN A 337 10.93 30.32 -13.16
N ILE A 338 10.57 29.51 -12.14
CA ILE A 338 10.79 29.83 -10.72
C ILE A 338 12.29 30.03 -10.44
N GLU A 339 13.12 29.09 -10.87
CA GLU A 339 14.56 29.12 -10.62
C GLU A 339 15.27 30.30 -11.29
N ASP A 340 14.79 30.72 -12.46
CA ASP A 340 15.36 31.91 -13.16
C ASP A 340 15.08 33.20 -12.39
N VAL A 341 13.85 33.33 -11.82
CA VAL A 341 13.53 34.47 -10.96
C VAL A 341 14.37 34.45 -9.68
N LEU A 342 14.42 33.30 -9.00
CA LEU A 342 15.20 33.14 -7.75
C LEU A 342 16.69 33.46 -7.99
N ARG A 343 17.28 32.98 -9.09
CA ARG A 343 18.68 33.22 -9.46
C ARG A 343 18.94 34.69 -9.71
N ARG A 344 18.04 35.37 -10.46
CA ARG A 344 18.12 36.80 -10.75
C ARG A 344 18.12 37.64 -9.47
N GLU A 345 17.34 37.24 -8.47
CA GLU A 345 17.15 37.96 -7.20
C GLU A 345 18.10 37.47 -6.09
N GLY A 346 19.12 36.70 -6.44
CA GLY A 346 20.18 36.29 -5.51
C GLY A 346 19.82 35.21 -4.50
N TRP A 347 18.74 34.47 -4.74
CA TRP A 347 18.36 33.32 -3.94
C TRP A 347 19.15 32.07 -4.32
N ARG A 348 19.56 31.29 -3.33
CA ARG A 348 20.05 29.92 -3.50
C ARG A 348 18.87 28.98 -3.42
N PHE A 349 18.87 27.94 -4.21
CA PHE A 349 17.75 26.97 -4.23
C PHE A 349 18.22 25.55 -4.46
N GLU A 350 17.40 24.60 -4.00
CA GLU A 350 17.55 23.18 -4.30
C GLU A 350 16.19 22.60 -4.69
N ARG A 351 16.11 22.06 -5.90
CA ARG A 351 14.90 21.41 -6.40
C ARG A 351 14.76 20.00 -5.82
N ARG A 352 13.83 19.79 -4.93
CA ARG A 352 13.51 18.50 -4.27
C ARG A 352 12.24 17.83 -4.82
N VAL A 353 11.87 18.12 -6.04
CA VAL A 353 10.72 17.53 -6.72
C VAL A 353 10.99 16.08 -7.10
N SER A 354 10.06 15.19 -6.86
CA SER A 354 10.16 13.78 -7.20
C SER A 354 10.20 13.55 -8.71
N LEU A 355 10.75 12.41 -9.17
CA LEU A 355 10.79 12.04 -10.59
C LEU A 355 9.42 11.55 -11.10
N ALA A 356 8.62 10.97 -10.22
CA ALA A 356 7.29 10.45 -10.53
C ALA A 356 6.29 10.87 -9.45
N HIS A 357 5.01 10.90 -9.81
CA HIS A 357 3.94 11.18 -8.88
C HIS A 357 3.87 10.09 -7.79
N PRO A 358 3.88 10.45 -6.50
CA PRO A 358 3.49 9.51 -5.47
C PRO A 358 2.02 9.11 -5.69
N ALA A 359 1.67 7.86 -5.33
CA ALA A 359 0.26 7.49 -5.36
C ALA A 359 -0.55 8.42 -4.45
N ILE A 360 -1.72 8.86 -4.89
CA ILE A 360 -2.57 9.83 -4.14
C ILE A 360 -2.81 9.36 -2.72
N LYS A 361 -3.14 8.08 -2.54
CA LYS A 361 -3.36 7.45 -1.23
C LYS A 361 -2.12 7.54 -0.33
N ASP A 362 -0.92 7.30 -0.87
CA ASP A 362 0.33 7.39 -0.10
C ASP A 362 0.64 8.83 0.29
N ARG A 363 0.42 9.79 -0.62
CA ARG A 363 0.57 11.23 -0.37
C ARG A 363 -0.34 11.68 0.77
N GLN A 364 -1.62 11.32 0.72
CA GLN A 364 -2.59 11.65 1.77
C GLN A 364 -2.23 10.98 3.10
N ASN A 365 -1.83 9.71 3.08
CA ASN A 365 -1.43 8.99 4.29
C ASN A 365 -0.17 9.58 4.95
N ALA A 366 0.79 10.08 4.16
CA ALA A 366 1.95 10.78 4.69
C ALA A 366 1.54 12.06 5.46
N VAL A 367 0.62 12.85 4.90
CA VAL A 367 0.09 14.05 5.58
C VAL A 367 -0.70 13.68 6.84
N ARG A 368 -1.61 12.70 6.76
CA ARG A 368 -2.37 12.22 7.92
C ARG A 368 -1.47 11.76 9.07
N ALA A 369 -0.37 11.07 8.75
CA ALA A 369 0.58 10.61 9.75
C ALA A 369 1.31 11.77 10.44
N LYS A 370 1.48 12.92 9.77
CA LYS A 370 2.07 14.12 10.35
C LYS A 370 1.05 14.96 11.12
N ILE A 371 -0.22 14.93 10.72
CA ILE A 371 -1.32 15.57 11.44
C ILE A 371 -1.51 14.90 12.82
N LEU A 372 -1.71 13.58 12.83
CA LEU A 372 -1.79 12.78 14.05
C LEU A 372 -1.46 11.32 13.72
N ASN A 373 -0.35 10.82 14.25
CA ASN A 373 0.04 9.43 14.03
C ASN A 373 -0.70 8.47 14.99
N ALA A 374 -0.50 7.16 14.81
CA ALA A 374 -1.14 6.15 15.63
C ALA A 374 -0.58 6.05 17.07
N ALA A 375 0.50 6.77 17.36
CA ALA A 375 1.06 6.95 18.71
C ALA A 375 0.58 8.25 19.39
N ASP A 376 -0.42 8.93 18.82
CA ASP A 376 -0.97 10.21 19.30
C ASP A 376 0.03 11.38 19.26
N GLU A 377 1.00 11.34 18.33
CA GLU A 377 1.98 12.41 18.16
C GLU A 377 1.63 13.28 16.94
N THR A 378 1.74 14.60 17.08
CA THR A 378 1.55 15.62 16.03
C THR A 378 2.89 16.13 15.57
N SER A 379 3.08 16.29 14.27
CA SER A 379 4.33 16.82 13.68
C SER A 379 4.08 17.78 12.51
N LEU A 380 2.83 18.08 12.17
CA LEU A 380 2.45 19.10 11.20
C LEU A 380 1.68 20.19 11.91
N PHE A 381 2.15 21.42 11.79
CA PHE A 381 1.57 22.59 12.42
C PHE A 381 1.32 23.69 11.40
N VAL A 382 0.25 24.47 11.57
CA VAL A 382 -0.18 25.53 10.66
C VAL A 382 -0.42 26.82 11.44
N ASN A 383 0.24 27.88 11.00
CA ASN A 383 -0.14 29.22 11.41
C ASN A 383 -1.35 29.66 10.56
N LYS A 384 -2.55 29.61 11.14
CA LYS A 384 -3.81 29.87 10.43
C LYS A 384 -3.94 31.30 9.92
N ASP A 385 -3.28 32.28 10.58
CA ASP A 385 -3.35 33.69 10.19
C ASP A 385 -2.38 33.99 9.04
N ALA A 386 -1.22 33.31 8.99
CA ALA A 386 -0.25 33.42 7.91
C ALA A 386 -0.54 32.50 6.70
N ALA A 387 -1.30 31.40 6.91
CA ALA A 387 -1.60 30.40 5.90
C ALA A 387 -3.08 29.95 5.95
N PRO A 388 -4.04 30.87 5.74
CA PRO A 388 -5.45 30.57 5.85
C PRO A 388 -5.97 29.55 4.82
N TRP A 389 -5.45 29.53 3.60
CA TRP A 389 -5.81 28.53 2.60
C TRP A 389 -5.31 27.13 2.96
N CYS A 390 -4.09 27.02 3.50
CA CYS A 390 -3.58 25.76 4.03
C CYS A 390 -4.47 25.24 5.15
N TYR A 391 -4.86 26.11 6.07
CA TYR A 391 -5.75 25.79 7.18
C TYR A 391 -7.12 25.31 6.68
N GLU A 392 -7.79 26.08 5.82
CA GLU A 392 -9.08 25.73 5.26
C GLU A 392 -9.02 24.45 4.41
N GLY A 393 -7.94 24.28 3.64
CA GLY A 393 -7.72 23.08 2.87
C GLY A 393 -7.66 21.82 3.72
N LEU A 394 -6.84 21.83 4.79
CA LEU A 394 -6.74 20.70 5.70
C LEU A 394 -8.03 20.43 6.48
N ASN A 395 -8.86 21.44 6.71
CA ASN A 395 -10.17 21.31 7.36
C ASN A 395 -11.28 20.81 6.43
N THR A 396 -11.27 21.17 5.15
CA THR A 396 -12.48 21.07 4.32
C THR A 396 -12.37 20.15 3.12
N VAL A 397 -11.14 19.80 2.67
CA VAL A 397 -10.97 18.94 1.50
C VAL A 397 -11.56 17.56 1.76
N GLN A 398 -12.40 17.11 0.83
CA GLN A 398 -13.16 15.86 0.94
C GLN A 398 -12.80 14.90 -0.19
N LEU A 399 -13.17 13.65 0.04
CA LEU A 399 -13.10 12.63 -1.01
C LEU A 399 -14.24 12.84 -2.02
N GLN A 400 -13.94 12.61 -3.28
CA GLN A 400 -14.95 12.55 -4.33
C GLN A 400 -15.97 11.44 -4.00
N LYS A 401 -17.24 11.70 -4.20
CA LYS A 401 -18.31 10.74 -3.93
C LYS A 401 -18.07 9.41 -4.66
N GLY A 402 -18.01 8.32 -3.92
CA GLY A 402 -17.76 6.97 -4.44
C GLY A 402 -16.29 6.61 -4.59
N SER A 403 -15.37 7.49 -4.23
CA SER A 403 -13.93 7.20 -4.20
C SER A 403 -13.39 7.03 -2.78
N THR A 404 -12.39 6.18 -2.61
CA THR A 404 -11.67 5.97 -1.35
C THR A 404 -10.39 6.79 -1.24
N PHE A 405 -9.97 7.46 -2.32
CA PHE A 405 -8.71 8.24 -2.37
C PHE A 405 -8.76 9.47 -3.30
N MET A 406 -9.67 9.54 -4.27
CA MET A 406 -9.74 10.71 -5.17
C MET A 406 -10.31 11.90 -4.41
N GLU A 407 -9.64 13.04 -4.54
CA GLU A 407 -10.05 14.31 -3.95
C GLU A 407 -11.21 14.91 -4.76
N ASP A 408 -12.13 15.62 -4.08
CA ASP A 408 -13.18 16.37 -4.77
C ASP A 408 -12.56 17.60 -5.47
N GLN A 409 -12.46 17.51 -6.78
CA GLN A 409 -11.86 18.55 -7.63
C GLN A 409 -12.66 19.86 -7.68
N LYS A 410 -13.87 19.90 -7.14
CA LYS A 410 -14.65 21.13 -7.00
C LYS A 410 -14.23 21.99 -5.81
N ASN A 411 -13.50 21.40 -4.86
CA ASN A 411 -12.98 22.14 -3.72
C ASN A 411 -11.71 22.89 -4.13
N GLN A 412 -11.77 24.22 -4.17
CA GLN A 412 -10.64 25.08 -4.56
C GLN A 412 -9.39 24.90 -3.69
N TYR A 413 -9.56 24.47 -2.45
CA TYR A 413 -8.44 24.25 -1.52
C TYR A 413 -7.69 22.94 -1.75
N GLN A 414 -8.16 22.05 -2.65
CA GLN A 414 -7.48 20.80 -2.93
C GLN A 414 -6.05 21.00 -3.48
N HIS A 415 -5.82 22.09 -4.20
CA HIS A 415 -4.52 22.40 -4.79
C HIS A 415 -3.45 22.69 -3.73
N ILE A 416 -3.79 23.48 -2.70
CA ILE A 416 -2.82 23.76 -1.63
C ILE A 416 -2.54 22.53 -0.77
N THR A 417 -3.54 21.67 -0.52
CA THR A 417 -3.30 20.41 0.20
C THR A 417 -2.50 19.41 -0.62
N THR A 418 -2.63 19.46 -1.95
CA THR A 418 -1.80 18.69 -2.88
C THR A 418 -0.35 19.15 -2.82
N ALA A 419 -0.08 20.46 -2.80
CA ALA A 419 1.26 21.03 -2.63
C ALA A 419 1.91 20.57 -1.31
N ILE A 420 1.19 20.70 -0.18
CA ILE A 420 1.62 20.18 1.13
C ILE A 420 1.94 18.68 1.03
N GLY A 421 1.06 17.92 0.37
CA GLY A 421 1.20 16.48 0.20
C GLY A 421 2.47 16.09 -0.56
N TYR A 422 2.86 16.81 -1.60
CA TYR A 422 4.10 16.56 -2.34
C TYR A 422 5.33 16.80 -1.47
N GLN A 423 5.34 17.84 -0.66
CA GLN A 423 6.44 18.13 0.25
C GLN A 423 6.56 17.04 1.32
N VAL A 424 5.46 16.73 2.00
CA VAL A 424 5.45 15.73 3.09
C VAL A 424 5.85 14.35 2.57
N ALA A 425 5.26 13.91 1.45
CA ALA A 425 5.59 12.62 0.86
C ALA A 425 7.04 12.53 0.35
N LYS A 426 7.66 13.67 -0.01
CA LYS A 426 9.07 13.73 -0.42
C LYS A 426 10.02 13.64 0.76
N ILE A 427 9.72 14.32 1.86
CA ILE A 427 10.58 14.36 3.05
C ILE A 427 10.39 13.09 3.89
N TRP A 428 9.14 12.66 4.05
CA TRP A 428 8.75 11.49 4.86
C TRP A 428 7.87 10.52 4.05
N PRO A 429 8.47 9.79 3.11
CA PRO A 429 7.72 8.86 2.27
C PRO A 429 7.10 7.74 3.11
N VAL A 430 5.86 7.37 2.77
CA VAL A 430 5.22 6.17 3.34
C VAL A 430 6.02 4.94 2.89
N GLU A 431 6.65 4.25 3.83
CA GLU A 431 7.31 2.99 3.54
C GLU A 431 6.26 1.93 3.20
N ARG A 432 6.04 1.68 1.92
CA ARG A 432 5.42 0.43 1.50
C ARG A 432 6.39 -0.68 1.88
N GLY A 433 6.01 -1.56 2.81
CA GLY A 433 6.85 -2.67 3.21
C GLY A 433 7.29 -3.47 2.00
N THR A 434 8.48 -3.17 1.48
CA THR A 434 9.17 -4.04 0.51
C THR A 434 9.32 -5.41 1.16
N MET A 435 8.99 -6.46 0.43
CA MET A 435 9.13 -7.85 0.85
C MET A 435 10.63 -8.18 1.05
N ALA A 436 11.19 -7.73 2.18
CA ALA A 436 12.39 -8.36 2.69
C ALA A 436 11.94 -9.55 3.53
N ALA A 437 12.34 -10.76 3.12
CA ALA A 437 12.18 -11.94 3.93
C ALA A 437 12.81 -11.66 5.31
N ALA A 438 12.08 -11.96 6.38
CA ALA A 438 12.66 -11.88 7.70
C ALA A 438 13.91 -12.80 7.73
N PRO A 439 15.05 -12.34 8.26
CA PRO A 439 16.20 -13.22 8.44
C PRO A 439 15.81 -14.34 9.39
N PRO A 440 16.29 -15.56 9.17
CA PRO A 440 16.07 -16.66 10.10
C PRO A 440 16.64 -16.26 11.47
N ARG A 441 15.82 -16.35 12.52
CA ARG A 441 16.32 -16.22 13.89
C ARG A 441 17.32 -17.34 14.11
N ARG A 442 18.55 -16.98 14.37
CA ARG A 442 19.56 -17.94 14.89
C ARG A 442 19.08 -18.35 16.28
N ALA A 443 19.00 -19.66 16.49
CA ALA A 443 18.83 -20.27 17.80
C ALA A 443 20.03 -19.96 18.70
#